data_a752e8c818508d3ca535cddc8c114c0e
#
_entry.id   a752e8c818508d3ca535cddc8c114c0e
#
_cell.length_a   1.000
_cell.length_b   1.000
_cell.length_c   1.000
_cell.angle_alpha   90.00
_cell.angle_beta   90.00
_cell.angle_gamma   90.00
#
_symmetry.space_group_name_H-M   'P 1'
#
loop_
_entity.id
_entity.type
_entity.pdbx_description
1 polymer ?
#
loop_
_entity_poly.entity_id
_entity_poly.type
_entity_poly.pdbx_seq_one_letter_code
_entity_poly.pdbx_strand_id
1 'polypeptide(L)'
;MANYIRFDWAMKRLLRNKANYAVLEGFMCSLLNEKFKINRFLDSESNQQTENDKFNRVDILAENEKGEFIIFEIQNTREHTYFHRMLYGVSKVITDNISLGDDYDKVRKVYSINIVYFSLGQAKDYVYHGKTMFQGLHQPDDILKLANRQSELFFGDEIPQGRKTNREAGD
;
A
#
# COMPACT_ATOMS: atom_id res chain seq x y z
N MET A 1 25.19 -11.07 15.88
CA MET A 1 24.33 -10.24 15.01
C MET A 1 23.71 -11.14 13.97
N ALA A 2 22.39 -11.35 14.03
CA ALA A 2 21.71 -12.12 13.00
C ALA A 2 21.74 -11.31 11.70
N ASN A 3 22.42 -11.83 10.68
CA ASN A 3 22.35 -11.27 9.35
C ASN A 3 20.94 -11.57 8.79
N TYR A 4 20.00 -10.68 8.99
CA TYR A 4 18.77 -10.72 8.21
C TYR A 4 19.14 -10.47 6.75
N ILE A 5 18.96 -11.48 5.92
CA ILE A 5 19.10 -11.33 4.48
C ILE A 5 18.07 -10.27 4.07
N ARG A 6 18.55 -9.13 3.59
CA ARG A 6 17.71 -8.08 3.04
C ARG A 6 17.09 -8.60 1.75
N PHE A 7 15.86 -9.04 1.85
CA PHE A 7 15.13 -9.75 0.80
C PHE A 7 14.54 -8.84 -0.29
N ASP A 8 14.98 -7.58 -0.39
CA ASP A 8 14.38 -6.65 -1.35
C ASP A 8 14.24 -7.26 -2.75
N TRP A 9 15.33 -7.68 -3.36
CA TRP A 9 15.31 -8.28 -4.69
C TRP A 9 14.54 -9.62 -4.73
N ALA A 10 14.73 -10.48 -3.74
CA ALA A 10 14.05 -11.77 -3.67
C ALA A 10 12.54 -11.61 -3.47
N MET A 11 12.12 -10.70 -2.59
CA MET A 11 10.71 -10.39 -2.37
C MET A 11 10.06 -9.77 -3.60
N LYS A 12 10.71 -8.79 -4.24
CA LYS A 12 10.23 -8.21 -5.49
C LYS A 12 10.08 -9.27 -6.58
N ARG A 13 11.05 -10.16 -6.71
CA ARG A 13 10.99 -11.26 -7.67
C ARG A 13 9.92 -12.30 -7.32
N LEU A 14 9.80 -12.64 -6.04
CA LEU A 14 8.77 -13.57 -5.55
C LEU A 14 7.37 -13.04 -5.84
N LEU A 15 7.12 -11.78 -5.51
CA LEU A 15 5.80 -11.16 -5.64
C LEU A 15 5.42 -10.88 -7.11
N ARG A 16 6.40 -10.60 -7.98
CA ARG A 16 6.15 -10.38 -9.42
C ARG A 16 5.86 -11.66 -10.20
N ASN A 17 6.18 -12.82 -9.67
CA ASN A 17 5.94 -14.07 -10.37
C ASN A 17 4.46 -14.45 -10.27
N LYS A 18 3.79 -14.58 -11.43
CA LYS A 18 2.37 -15.00 -11.51
C LYS A 18 2.08 -16.30 -10.75
N ALA A 19 3.04 -17.21 -10.66
CA ALA A 19 2.92 -18.43 -9.87
C ALA A 19 2.75 -18.18 -8.36
N ASN A 20 3.05 -16.98 -7.88
CA ASN A 20 3.04 -16.61 -6.47
C ASN A 20 1.86 -15.66 -6.09
N TYR A 21 0.85 -15.51 -6.93
CA TYR A 21 -0.36 -14.75 -6.59
C TYR A 21 -0.91 -15.15 -5.23
N ALA A 22 -0.92 -16.44 -4.92
CA ALA A 22 -1.40 -16.96 -3.65
C ALA A 22 -0.66 -16.37 -2.43
N VAL A 23 0.64 -16.06 -2.57
CA VAL A 23 1.43 -15.43 -1.48
C VAL A 23 0.95 -14.01 -1.22
N LEU A 24 0.80 -13.22 -2.30
CA LEU A 24 0.34 -11.83 -2.19
C LEU A 24 -1.14 -11.77 -1.75
N GLU A 25 -1.99 -12.64 -2.29
CA GLU A 25 -3.38 -12.79 -1.86
C GLU A 25 -3.48 -13.17 -0.38
N GLY A 26 -2.70 -14.16 0.08
CA GLY A 26 -2.66 -14.56 1.49
C GLY A 26 -2.22 -13.43 2.41
N PHE A 27 -1.22 -12.66 1.99
CA PHE A 27 -0.79 -11.47 2.73
C PHE A 27 -1.91 -10.42 2.81
N MET A 28 -2.57 -10.11 1.68
CA MET A 28 -3.69 -9.16 1.63
C MET A 28 -4.88 -9.64 2.46
N CYS A 29 -5.24 -10.93 2.39
CA CYS A 29 -6.29 -11.51 3.22
C CYS A 29 -5.99 -11.33 4.71
N SER A 30 -4.73 -11.54 5.12
CA SER A 30 -4.31 -11.38 6.51
C SER A 30 -4.32 -9.92 6.95
N LEU A 31 -3.88 -9.00 6.07
CA LEU A 31 -3.80 -7.57 6.37
C LEU A 31 -5.19 -6.92 6.48
N LEU A 32 -6.09 -7.26 5.55
CA LEU A 32 -7.42 -6.66 5.44
C LEU A 32 -8.48 -7.42 6.24
N ASN A 33 -8.15 -8.63 6.73
CA ASN A 33 -9.09 -9.56 7.38
C ASN A 33 -10.34 -9.86 6.52
N GLU A 34 -10.15 -9.93 5.20
CA GLU A 34 -11.19 -10.27 4.22
C GLU A 34 -10.62 -11.13 3.08
N LYS A 35 -11.51 -11.79 2.31
CA LYS A 35 -11.10 -12.52 1.12
C LYS A 35 -10.62 -11.56 0.05
N PHE A 36 -9.43 -11.83 -0.47
CA PHE A 36 -8.79 -11.00 -1.47
C PHE A 36 -8.25 -11.84 -2.63
N LYS A 37 -8.55 -11.45 -3.86
CA LYS A 37 -8.11 -12.13 -5.07
C LYS A 37 -7.54 -11.14 -6.06
N ILE A 38 -6.40 -11.49 -6.65
CA ILE A 38 -5.75 -10.71 -7.69
C ILE A 38 -6.26 -11.19 -9.05
N ASN A 39 -6.75 -10.25 -9.83
CA ASN A 39 -7.18 -10.49 -11.20
C ASN A 39 -5.96 -10.48 -12.15
N ARG A 40 -5.14 -9.44 -12.09
CA ARG A 40 -3.97 -9.27 -12.96
C ARG A 40 -2.92 -8.33 -12.39
N PHE A 41 -1.68 -8.50 -12.82
CA PHE A 41 -0.64 -7.48 -12.66
C PHE A 41 -0.70 -6.50 -13.83
N LEU A 42 -0.41 -5.25 -13.53
CA LEU A 42 -0.34 -4.15 -14.48
C LEU A 42 1.11 -3.70 -14.64
N ASP A 43 1.39 -3.00 -15.72
CA ASP A 43 2.69 -2.38 -15.88
C ASP A 43 2.86 -1.28 -14.82
N SER A 44 3.96 -1.37 -14.07
CA SER A 44 4.26 -0.44 -12.98
C SER A 44 5.05 0.79 -13.43
N GLU A 45 5.38 0.87 -14.72
CA GLU A 45 6.05 2.02 -15.30
C GLU A 45 4.98 3.03 -15.73
N SER A 46 4.81 4.10 -14.94
CA SER A 46 4.03 5.23 -15.40
C SER A 46 4.78 5.88 -16.55
N ASN A 47 4.17 5.90 -17.73
CA ASN A 47 4.71 6.64 -18.87
C ASN A 47 4.81 8.11 -18.47
N GLN A 48 6.01 8.69 -18.56
CA GLN A 48 6.15 10.14 -18.55
C GLN A 48 5.41 10.67 -19.77
N GLN A 49 4.28 11.32 -19.54
CA GLN A 49 3.53 11.97 -20.63
C GLN A 49 4.18 13.29 -21.04
N THR A 50 4.97 13.88 -20.13
CA THR A 50 5.77 15.08 -20.37
C THR A 50 7.17 14.93 -19.75
N GLU A 51 8.18 15.66 -20.31
CA GLU A 51 9.55 15.68 -19.75
C GLU A 51 9.60 16.17 -18.30
N ASN A 52 8.58 16.89 -17.84
CA ASN A 52 8.48 17.45 -16.51
C ASN A 52 7.78 16.51 -15.50
N ASP A 53 7.21 15.40 -15.96
CA ASP A 53 6.55 14.47 -15.05
C ASP A 53 7.59 13.73 -14.20
N LYS A 54 7.35 13.73 -12.89
CA LYS A 54 8.18 12.97 -11.97
C LYS A 54 7.96 11.47 -12.23
N PHE A 55 9.03 10.78 -12.62
CA PHE A 55 9.00 9.34 -12.81
C PHE A 55 8.62 8.65 -11.48
N ASN A 56 7.51 7.93 -11.49
CA ASN A 56 7.07 7.13 -10.34
C ASN A 56 6.95 5.67 -10.78
N ARG A 57 7.97 4.90 -10.42
CA ARG A 57 7.97 3.46 -10.61
C ARG A 57 7.60 2.80 -9.30
N VAL A 58 6.48 2.12 -9.25
CA VAL A 58 6.12 1.27 -8.12
C VAL A 58 6.65 -0.14 -8.33
N ASP A 59 6.93 -0.87 -7.25
CA ASP A 59 7.50 -2.21 -7.38
C ASP A 59 6.52 -3.20 -8.01
N ILE A 60 5.26 -3.13 -7.60
CA ILE A 60 4.17 -3.94 -8.15
C ILE A 60 2.90 -3.09 -8.22
N LEU A 61 2.24 -3.15 -9.35
CA LEU A 61 0.88 -2.66 -9.54
C LEU A 61 -0.01 -3.82 -9.96
N ALA A 62 -1.13 -4.01 -9.27
CA ALA A 62 -2.09 -5.07 -9.54
C ALA A 62 -3.52 -4.56 -9.50
N GLU A 63 -4.43 -5.34 -10.06
CA GLU A 63 -5.87 -5.13 -10.00
C GLU A 63 -6.53 -6.38 -9.40
N ASN A 64 -7.46 -6.20 -8.46
CA ASN A 64 -8.22 -7.29 -7.88
C ASN A 64 -9.51 -7.59 -8.67
N GLU A 65 -10.25 -8.63 -8.28
CA GLU A 65 -11.51 -9.01 -8.94
C GLU A 65 -12.61 -7.94 -8.85
N LYS A 66 -12.51 -7.01 -7.89
CA LYS A 66 -13.43 -5.87 -7.74
C LYS A 66 -13.04 -4.67 -8.62
N GLY A 67 -11.93 -4.78 -9.38
CA GLY A 67 -11.37 -3.69 -10.18
C GLY A 67 -10.64 -2.63 -9.37
N GLU A 68 -10.31 -2.89 -8.11
CA GLU A 68 -9.55 -2.01 -7.24
C GLU A 68 -8.05 -2.20 -7.51
N PHE A 69 -7.26 -1.13 -7.37
CA PHE A 69 -5.82 -1.17 -7.58
C PHE A 69 -5.05 -1.48 -6.31
N ILE A 70 -3.94 -2.20 -6.45
CA ILE A 70 -3.02 -2.49 -5.38
C ILE A 70 -1.62 -2.05 -5.78
N ILE A 71 -1.07 -1.12 -5.04
CA ILE A 71 0.34 -0.74 -5.11
C ILE A 71 1.08 -1.51 -4.02
N PHE A 72 2.17 -2.17 -4.39
CA PHE A 72 3.07 -2.80 -3.46
C PHE A 72 4.46 -2.19 -3.61
N GLU A 73 5.01 -1.65 -2.53
CA GLU A 73 6.34 -1.06 -2.49
C GLU A 73 7.17 -1.64 -1.34
N ILE A 74 8.44 -1.90 -1.63
CA ILE A 74 9.43 -2.31 -0.64
C ILE A 74 10.58 -1.34 -0.70
N GLN A 75 10.80 -0.62 0.40
CA GLN A 75 11.80 0.44 0.48
C GLN A 75 12.85 0.13 1.55
N ASN A 76 14.11 0.01 1.12
CA ASN A 76 15.25 -0.29 2.00
C ASN A 76 15.96 0.96 2.51
N THR A 77 15.91 2.04 1.74
CA THR A 77 16.63 3.27 2.04
C THR A 77 15.71 4.29 2.64
N ARG A 78 16.13 4.88 3.77
CA ARG A 78 15.36 5.93 4.43
C ARG A 78 15.18 7.12 3.51
N GLU A 79 13.92 7.53 3.33
CA GLU A 79 13.53 8.71 2.58
C GLU A 79 12.67 9.60 3.48
N HIS A 80 13.11 10.86 3.69
CA HIS A 80 12.40 11.78 4.59
C HIS A 80 11.02 12.21 4.07
N THR A 81 10.82 12.14 2.76
CA THR A 81 9.58 12.50 2.07
C THR A 81 8.73 11.29 1.70
N TYR A 82 8.95 10.16 2.36
CA TYR A 82 8.34 8.89 1.95
C TYR A 82 6.81 8.93 1.94
N PHE A 83 6.17 9.58 2.92
CA PHE A 83 4.71 9.76 2.92
C PHE A 83 4.19 10.56 1.73
N HIS A 84 4.91 11.60 1.31
CA HIS A 84 4.56 12.35 0.11
C HIS A 84 4.67 11.49 -1.15
N ARG A 85 5.68 10.61 -1.19
CA ARG A 85 5.86 9.66 -2.28
C ARG A 85 4.70 8.65 -2.35
N MET A 86 4.29 8.09 -1.20
CA MET A 86 3.13 7.20 -1.13
C MET A 86 1.87 7.87 -1.66
N LEU A 87 1.58 9.09 -1.20
CA LEU A 87 0.42 9.86 -1.63
C LEU A 87 0.48 10.20 -3.12
N TYR A 88 1.65 10.58 -3.62
CA TYR A 88 1.88 10.81 -5.05
C TYR A 88 1.63 9.55 -5.87
N GLY A 89 2.13 8.39 -5.44
CA GLY A 89 1.92 7.10 -6.10
C GLY A 89 0.45 6.74 -6.24
N VAL A 90 -0.33 6.88 -5.16
CA VAL A 90 -1.78 6.66 -5.18
C VAL A 90 -2.47 7.62 -6.16
N SER A 91 -2.14 8.91 -6.10
CA SER A 91 -2.72 9.93 -6.97
C SER A 91 -2.41 9.63 -8.45
N LYS A 92 -1.18 9.22 -8.74
CA LYS A 92 -0.75 8.89 -10.11
C LYS A 92 -1.51 7.68 -10.66
N VAL A 93 -1.67 6.60 -9.88
CA VAL A 93 -2.47 5.44 -10.30
C VAL A 93 -3.91 5.83 -10.57
N ILE A 94 -4.51 6.71 -9.77
CA ILE A 94 -5.87 7.20 -10.02
C ILE A 94 -5.92 7.98 -11.33
N THR A 95 -5.01 8.95 -11.54
CA THR A 95 -5.03 9.81 -12.72
C THR A 95 -4.70 9.07 -14.01
N ASP A 96 -3.83 8.07 -13.96
CA ASP A 96 -3.48 7.25 -15.14
C ASP A 96 -4.61 6.30 -15.56
N ASN A 97 -5.60 6.08 -14.71
CA ASN A 97 -6.69 5.15 -14.94
C ASN A 97 -8.08 5.83 -15.03
N ILE A 98 -8.11 7.15 -15.21
CA ILE A 98 -9.31 7.92 -15.53
C ILE A 98 -9.01 8.80 -16.75
N SER A 99 -9.93 8.84 -17.71
CA SER A 99 -9.77 9.61 -18.95
C SER A 99 -10.58 10.90 -18.91
N LEU A 100 -10.18 11.87 -19.75
CA LEU A 100 -10.96 13.09 -19.94
C LEU A 100 -12.37 12.75 -20.44
N GLY A 101 -13.39 13.24 -19.74
CA GLY A 101 -14.79 12.97 -20.04
C GLY A 101 -15.38 11.75 -19.33
N ASP A 102 -14.58 11.03 -18.56
CA ASP A 102 -15.08 9.99 -17.66
C ASP A 102 -15.83 10.58 -16.47
N ASP A 103 -16.89 9.92 -16.04
CA ASP A 103 -17.55 10.26 -14.79
C ASP A 103 -16.66 9.94 -13.59
N TYR A 104 -16.71 10.76 -12.54
CA TYR A 104 -15.92 10.55 -11.32
C TYR A 104 -16.26 9.26 -10.57
N ASP A 105 -17.39 8.63 -10.90
CA ASP A 105 -17.74 7.32 -10.37
C ASP A 105 -16.82 6.19 -10.86
N LYS A 106 -16.02 6.44 -11.92
CA LYS A 106 -14.98 5.54 -12.42
C LYS A 106 -13.68 5.60 -11.61
N VAL A 107 -13.53 6.59 -10.71
CA VAL A 107 -12.37 6.62 -9.80
C VAL A 107 -12.40 5.37 -8.93
N ARG A 108 -11.35 4.57 -9.03
CA ARG A 108 -11.23 3.28 -8.36
C ARG A 108 -10.49 3.43 -7.04
N LYS A 109 -10.83 2.58 -6.07
CA LYS A 109 -10.09 2.45 -4.82
C LYS A 109 -8.67 1.97 -5.10
N VAL A 110 -7.71 2.52 -4.35
CA VAL A 110 -6.29 2.10 -4.37
C VAL A 110 -5.88 1.66 -2.98
N TYR A 111 -5.35 0.45 -2.88
CA TYR A 111 -4.61 -0.01 -1.71
C TYR A 111 -3.13 0.25 -1.94
N SER A 112 -2.48 1.01 -1.08
CA SER A 112 -1.04 1.23 -1.12
C SER A 112 -0.38 0.54 0.05
N ILE A 113 0.34 -0.53 -0.22
CA ILE A 113 1.03 -1.36 0.76
C ILE A 113 2.52 -1.03 0.69
N ASN A 114 3.05 -0.52 1.78
CA ASN A 114 4.42 -0.04 1.85
C ASN A 114 5.17 -0.75 2.96
N ILE A 115 6.14 -1.58 2.60
CA ILE A 115 7.02 -2.28 3.52
C ILE A 115 8.35 -1.54 3.53
N VAL A 116 8.72 -0.99 4.68
CA VAL A 116 9.98 -0.25 4.82
C VAL A 116 10.89 -0.93 5.82
N TYR A 117 12.20 -0.87 5.55
CA TYR A 117 13.26 -1.41 6.40
C TYR A 117 13.98 -0.30 7.17
N PHE A 118 13.24 0.72 7.58
CA PHE A 118 13.75 1.82 8.39
C PHE A 118 12.65 2.37 9.28
N SER A 119 13.01 2.84 10.47
CA SER A 119 12.05 3.50 11.36
C SER A 119 11.80 4.93 10.91
N LEU A 120 10.52 5.33 10.93
CA LEU A 120 10.12 6.72 10.74
C LEU A 120 10.35 7.57 11.99
N GLY A 121 10.73 6.94 13.12
CA GLY A 121 11.01 7.62 14.38
C GLY A 121 9.77 8.18 15.07
N GLN A 122 8.58 7.75 14.67
CA GLN A 122 7.31 8.20 15.21
C GLN A 122 6.49 6.99 15.66
N ALA A 123 5.75 7.15 16.78
CA ALA A 123 4.84 6.15 17.31
C ALA A 123 5.49 4.79 17.70
N LYS A 124 4.68 3.81 18.09
CA LYS A 124 5.18 2.59 18.76
C LYS A 124 4.78 1.29 18.05
N ASP A 125 3.89 1.35 17.10
CA ASP A 125 3.45 0.18 16.35
C ASP A 125 4.36 -0.06 15.14
N TYR A 126 4.29 -1.26 14.58
CA TYR A 126 5.03 -1.67 13.38
C TYR A 126 4.17 -1.73 12.13
N VAL A 127 2.83 -1.60 12.26
CA VAL A 127 1.89 -1.50 11.14
C VAL A 127 0.97 -0.31 11.37
N TYR A 128 0.88 0.55 10.38
CA TYR A 128 -0.01 1.71 10.39
C TYR A 128 -0.96 1.64 9.21
N HIS A 129 -2.23 1.94 9.47
CA HIS A 129 -3.28 1.98 8.47
C HIS A 129 -3.83 3.40 8.35
N GLY A 130 -3.72 4.00 7.18
CA GLY A 130 -4.27 5.30 6.83
C GLY A 130 -5.43 5.17 5.86
N LYS A 131 -6.50 5.93 6.11
CA LYS A 131 -7.64 6.06 5.20
C LYS A 131 -8.21 7.47 5.27
N THR A 132 -8.82 7.93 4.18
CA THR A 132 -9.55 9.19 4.17
C THR A 132 -10.88 9.02 4.89
N MET A 133 -11.16 9.91 5.84
CA MET A 133 -12.43 9.96 6.55
C MET A 133 -12.94 11.40 6.60
N PHE A 134 -14.24 11.58 6.50
CA PHE A 134 -14.89 12.85 6.79
C PHE A 134 -15.59 12.73 8.14
N GLN A 135 -15.08 13.47 9.09
CA GLN A 135 -15.51 13.45 10.49
C GLN A 135 -16.18 14.75 10.82
N GLY A 136 -17.26 14.70 11.58
CA GLY A 136 -17.95 15.90 12.04
C GLY A 136 -17.04 16.81 12.87
N LEU A 137 -16.97 18.10 12.49
CA LEU A 137 -16.10 19.06 13.19
C LEU A 137 -16.52 19.28 14.65
N HIS A 138 -17.81 19.24 14.90
CA HIS A 138 -18.39 19.46 16.24
C HIS A 138 -18.85 18.17 16.93
N GLN A 139 -18.92 17.07 16.18
CA GLN A 139 -19.26 15.72 16.65
C GLN A 139 -18.29 14.72 16.04
N PRO A 140 -17.14 14.50 16.69
CA PRO A 140 -16.08 13.64 16.13
C PRO A 140 -16.47 12.19 15.90
N ASP A 141 -17.50 11.69 16.57
CA ASP A 141 -18.03 10.33 16.39
C ASP A 141 -18.96 10.22 15.16
N ASP A 142 -19.38 11.36 14.59
CA ASP A 142 -20.18 11.39 13.36
C ASP A 142 -19.27 11.31 12.14
N ILE A 143 -19.25 10.14 11.51
CA ILE A 143 -18.39 9.84 10.35
C ILE A 143 -19.28 9.63 9.13
N LEU A 144 -19.04 10.43 8.07
CA LEU A 144 -19.71 10.21 6.80
C LEU A 144 -19.27 8.86 6.20
N LYS A 145 -20.27 8.01 5.91
CA LYS A 145 -20.05 6.77 5.17
C LYS A 145 -19.87 7.10 3.70
N LEU A 146 -18.64 7.34 3.28
CA LEU A 146 -18.31 7.45 1.88
C LEU A 146 -18.43 6.05 1.25
N ALA A 147 -19.05 5.96 0.06
CA ALA A 147 -19.09 4.70 -0.67
C ALA A 147 -17.67 4.09 -0.77
N ASN A 148 -17.54 2.76 -0.74
CA ASN A 148 -16.31 1.94 -0.57
C ASN A 148 -15.15 2.22 -1.53
N ARG A 149 -14.95 3.46 -1.97
CA ARG A 149 -13.97 3.90 -2.96
C ARG A 149 -12.79 4.68 -2.39
N GLN A 150 -12.68 4.73 -1.05
CA GLN A 150 -11.58 5.42 -0.39
C GLN A 150 -10.30 4.62 -0.55
N SER A 151 -9.22 5.29 -0.98
CA SER A 151 -7.90 4.69 -1.00
C SER A 151 -7.42 4.43 0.43
N GLU A 152 -6.77 3.30 0.63
CA GLU A 152 -6.22 2.87 1.90
C GLU A 152 -4.71 2.71 1.79
N LEU A 153 -3.98 3.26 2.76
CA LEU A 153 -2.53 3.18 2.83
C LEU A 153 -2.14 2.32 4.04
N PHE A 154 -1.32 1.32 3.79
CA PHE A 154 -0.71 0.50 4.82
C PHE A 154 0.79 0.75 4.82
N PHE A 155 1.32 0.90 6.01
CA PHE A 155 2.73 1.13 6.23
C PHE A 155 3.22 0.15 7.30
N GLY A 156 4.22 -0.64 6.97
CA GLY A 156 4.88 -1.56 7.89
C GLY A 156 6.32 -1.16 8.11
N ASP A 157 6.73 -0.97 9.37
CA ASP A 157 8.07 -0.61 9.79
C ASP A 157 8.81 -1.82 10.39
N GLU A 158 10.12 -1.75 10.49
CA GLU A 158 10.95 -2.74 11.17
C GLU A 158 10.52 -2.89 12.65
N ILE A 159 10.26 -4.13 13.08
CA ILE A 159 10.00 -4.42 14.50
C ILE A 159 11.26 -4.05 15.29
N PRO A 160 11.20 -3.11 16.25
CA PRO A 160 12.35 -2.80 17.10
C PRO A 160 12.82 -4.08 17.79
N GLN A 161 14.10 -4.42 17.64
CA GLN A 161 14.69 -5.57 18.33
C GLN A 161 14.49 -5.44 19.83
N GLY A 162 13.75 -6.39 20.46
CA GLY A 162 13.52 -6.44 21.89
C GLY A 162 12.08 -6.35 22.36
N ARG A 163 11.10 -6.15 21.48
CA ARG A 163 9.69 -6.26 21.86
C ARG A 163 9.22 -7.71 21.79
N LYS A 164 9.04 -8.33 22.95
CA LYS A 164 8.26 -9.58 23.06
C LYS A 164 6.84 -9.27 22.55
N THR A 165 6.41 -9.97 21.53
CA THR A 165 5.00 -9.93 21.11
C THR A 165 4.16 -10.45 22.28
N ASN A 166 3.16 -9.70 22.73
CA ASN A 166 2.20 -10.08 23.78
C ASN A 166 1.28 -11.25 23.33
N ARG A 167 1.83 -12.25 22.64
CA ARG A 167 1.10 -13.47 22.27
C ARG A 167 1.36 -14.64 23.21
N GLU A 168 2.16 -14.45 24.25
CA GLU A 168 2.47 -15.50 25.25
C GLU A 168 1.97 -15.13 26.65
N ALA A 169 0.86 -14.43 26.79
CA ALA A 169 0.18 -14.23 28.06
C ALA A 169 -1.27 -14.70 27.94
N GLY A 170 -1.44 -16.01 27.87
CA GLY A 170 -2.73 -16.69 27.81
C GLY A 170 -2.54 -18.18 27.98
N ASP A 171 -2.15 -18.57 29.20
CA ASP A 171 -2.43 -19.85 29.84
C ASP A 171 -2.94 -19.58 31.26
#